data_e4ce4f75f3761f03644fc590594a487d
#
_entry.id   e4ce4f75f3761f03644fc590594a487d
#
_cell.length_a   1.000
_cell.length_b   1.000
_cell.length_c   1.000
_cell.angle_alpha   90.00
_cell.angle_beta   90.00
_cell.angle_gamma   90.00
#
_symmetry.space_group_name_H-M   'P 1'
#
loop_
_entity.id
_entity.type
_entity.pdbx_description
1 polymer ?
#
loop_
_entity_poly.entity_id
_entity_poly.type
_entity_poly.pdbx_seq_one_letter_code
_entity_poly.pdbx_strand_id
1 'polypeptide(L)'
;MYKRQTSGNTVDISIAGGGGGGGSELDTSVNGTTAVGVGSIAVATHRSASIRVQIDQGANYQVGRYLMIHDGTTVTVVEEAAVATGSMLGSLSGDINNSNAELKVTMASSGIATVTTIIDKITI
;
A
#
# COMPACT_ATOMS: atom_id res chain seq x y z
N MET A 1 24.88 14.27 -6.35
CA MET A 1 24.37 13.80 -5.70
C MET A 1 23.79 14.08 -5.48
N TYR A 2 23.88 14.04 -5.97
CA TYR A 2 23.05 13.68 -5.29
C TYR A 2 22.97 13.69 -4.76
N LYS A 3 23.33 13.63 -4.90
CA LYS A 3 22.94 13.08 -4.10
C LYS A 3 22.61 12.92 -3.59
N ARG A 4 22.99 12.73 -3.70
CA ARG A 4 22.37 12.06 -2.97
C ARG A 4 22.19 12.02 -2.26
N GLN A 5 22.50 12.00 -2.46
CA GLN A 5 22.08 11.49 -1.54
C GLN A 5 21.79 11.41 -0.78
N THR A 6 22.46 11.45 -0.90
CA THR A 6 22.09 10.98 0.11
C THR A 6 22.08 10.92 0.81
N SER A 7 22.90 10.71 0.72
CA SER A 7 22.85 10.32 1.62
C SER A 7 22.77 10.24 1.89
N GLY A 8 23.47 10.32 1.65
CA GLY A 8 23.44 9.86 1.99
C GLY A 8 22.88 10.03 1.75
N ASN A 9 23.25 9.97 1.29
CA ASN A 9 22.57 9.70 1.16
C ASN A 9 21.85 9.98 0.75
N THR A 10 22.36 10.14 0.32
CA THR A 10 21.59 9.94 0.15
C THR A 10 20.89 10.47 -0.15
N VAL A 11 21.32 10.84 -0.62
CA VAL A 11 20.64 10.91 -0.61
C VAL A 11 19.81 11.25 -0.68
N ASP A 12 20.26 11.78 -0.97
CA ASP A 12 19.50 11.73 -0.77
C ASP A 12 18.59 12.16 -1.06
N ILE A 13 18.62 12.41 -1.35
CA ILE A 13 17.82 12.43 -1.47
C ILE A 13 16.84 12.78 -1.43
N SER A 14 16.93 13.21 -1.57
CA SER A 14 16.10 13.11 -1.35
C SER A 14 15.18 13.56 -1.43
N ILE A 15 15.19 13.96 -1.49
CA ILE A 15 14.45 14.03 -1.51
C ILE A 15 13.60 14.20 -1.13
N ALA A 16 13.70 14.54 -0.93
CA ALA A 16 13.11 14.35 -0.59
C ALA A 16 12.29 14.28 -0.62
N GLY A 17 12.18 14.35 -0.72
CA GLY A 17 11.71 13.86 -0.87
C GLY A 17 11.21 13.71 -1.31
N GLY A 18 11.24 13.63 -1.60
CA GLY A 18 11.08 13.21 -2.12
C GLY A 18 10.84 12.87 -2.77
N GLY A 19 11.29 13.15 -2.86
CA GLY A 19 11.19 12.69 -3.73
C GLY A 19 10.63 11.93 -4.36
N GLY A 20 10.89 11.76 -4.95
CA GLY A 20 10.32 10.84 -5.61
C GLY A 20 9.15 10.36 -5.16
N GLY A 21 8.81 10.77 -4.97
CA GLY A 21 7.79 10.32 -4.99
C GLY A 21 7.07 9.55 -4.15
N GLY A 22 7.32 8.61 -3.92
CA GLY A 22 6.56 7.69 -3.14
C GLY A 22 6.51 8.10 -1.70
N GLY A 23 5.46 7.78 -1.02
CA GLY A 23 5.36 7.96 0.41
C GLY A 23 6.25 7.01 1.17
N SER A 24 6.26 7.17 2.48
CA SER A 24 6.95 6.26 3.38
C SER A 24 6.30 4.87 3.38
N GLU A 25 7.09 3.88 3.69
CA GLU A 25 6.58 2.52 3.88
C GLU A 25 5.76 2.43 5.16
N LEU A 26 4.64 1.75 5.06
CA LEU A 26 3.78 1.43 6.20
C LEU A 26 3.70 -0.08 6.32
N ASP A 27 4.14 -0.62 7.46
CA ASP A 27 4.10 -2.06 7.72
C ASP A 27 2.92 -2.40 8.61
N THR A 28 2.19 -3.44 8.23
CA THR A 28 1.09 -3.97 9.02
C THR A 28 1.29 -5.47 9.21
N SER A 29 1.20 -5.93 10.45
CA SER A 29 1.24 -7.35 10.75
C SER A 29 -0.18 -7.91 10.64
N VAL A 30 -0.34 -8.98 9.86
CA VAL A 30 -1.61 -9.62 9.59
C VAL A 30 -1.53 -11.08 9.97
N ASN A 31 -2.52 -11.56 10.72
CA ASN A 31 -2.59 -12.96 11.10
C ASN A 31 -4.02 -13.45 10.93
N GLY A 32 -4.23 -14.36 10.00
CA GLY A 32 -5.55 -14.90 9.71
C GLY A 32 -6.08 -14.44 8.36
N THR A 33 -7.27 -14.90 8.01
CA THR A 33 -7.87 -14.72 6.69
C THR A 33 -9.02 -13.70 6.67
N THR A 34 -9.21 -12.97 7.76
CA THR A 34 -10.17 -11.87 7.83
C THR A 34 -9.53 -10.61 7.23
N ALA A 35 -10.31 -9.82 6.52
CA ALA A 35 -9.83 -8.58 5.89
C ALA A 35 -9.29 -7.61 6.95
N VAL A 36 -8.11 -7.05 6.70
CA VAL A 36 -7.42 -6.13 7.60
C VAL A 36 -7.00 -4.89 6.84
N GLY A 37 -7.22 -3.72 7.42
CA GLY A 37 -6.76 -2.45 6.84
C GLY A 37 -5.26 -2.35 6.82
N VAL A 38 -4.70 -1.99 5.67
CA VAL A 38 -3.24 -1.88 5.47
C VAL A 38 -2.82 -0.51 4.95
N GLY A 39 -3.75 0.40 4.76
CA GLY A 39 -3.48 1.76 4.37
C GLY A 39 -4.76 2.52 4.12
N SER A 40 -4.69 3.85 4.16
CA SER A 40 -5.89 4.66 3.97
C SER A 40 -5.53 6.05 3.48
N ILE A 41 -6.53 6.72 2.90
CA ILE A 41 -6.49 8.15 2.59
C ILE A 41 -7.71 8.81 3.21
N ALA A 42 -7.55 10.05 3.66
CA ALA A 42 -8.65 10.81 4.25
C ALA A 42 -9.64 11.23 3.16
N VAL A 43 -10.91 10.86 3.33
CA VAL A 43 -11.97 11.15 2.37
C VAL A 43 -12.11 12.67 2.15
N ALA A 44 -11.91 13.46 3.20
CA ALA A 44 -12.09 14.92 3.13
C ALA A 44 -11.00 15.64 2.34
N THR A 45 -9.82 15.05 2.18
CA THR A 45 -8.66 15.76 1.62
C THR A 45 -8.07 15.11 0.37
N HIS A 46 -8.28 13.82 0.16
CA HIS A 46 -7.70 13.10 -0.96
C HIS A 46 -8.75 12.31 -1.70
N ARG A 47 -8.61 12.23 -3.02
CA ARG A 47 -9.60 11.58 -3.89
C ARG A 47 -9.17 10.18 -4.29
N SER A 48 -7.89 9.99 -4.55
CA SER A 48 -7.40 8.73 -5.10
C SER A 48 -5.96 8.48 -4.68
N ALA A 49 -5.49 7.26 -4.92
CA ALA A 49 -4.12 6.88 -4.63
C ALA A 49 -3.66 5.77 -5.56
N SER A 50 -2.36 5.77 -5.83
CA SER A 50 -1.65 4.65 -6.41
C SER A 50 -0.89 3.99 -5.28
N ILE A 51 -1.03 2.68 -5.11
CA ILE A 51 -0.51 1.99 -3.93
C ILE A 51 0.28 0.77 -4.38
N ARG A 52 1.53 0.66 -3.91
CA ARG A 52 2.28 -0.58 -4.02
C ARG A 52 2.12 -1.35 -2.72
N VAL A 53 1.85 -2.65 -2.85
CA VAL A 53 1.63 -3.53 -1.70
C VAL A 53 2.58 -4.72 -1.81
N GLN A 54 3.39 -4.94 -0.79
CA GLN A 54 4.25 -6.11 -0.70
C GLN A 54 3.79 -6.97 0.48
N ILE A 55 3.65 -8.26 0.25
CA ILE A 55 3.24 -9.21 1.28
C ILE A 55 4.37 -10.21 1.48
N ASP A 56 4.82 -10.34 2.72
CA ASP A 56 5.81 -11.35 3.14
C ASP A 56 5.11 -12.32 4.07
N GLN A 57 5.10 -13.60 3.73
CA GLN A 57 4.52 -14.63 4.58
C GLN A 57 5.41 -15.88 4.53
N GLY A 58 6.13 -16.14 5.62
CA GLY A 58 7.10 -17.21 5.66
C GLY A 58 8.21 -16.97 4.65
N ALA A 59 8.42 -17.93 3.74
CA ALA A 59 9.39 -17.81 2.66
C ALA A 59 8.76 -17.40 1.34
N ASN A 60 7.52 -16.91 1.37
CA ASN A 60 6.76 -16.55 0.17
C ASN A 60 6.55 -15.04 0.12
N TYR A 61 6.54 -14.50 -1.09
CA TYR A 61 6.49 -13.06 -1.29
C TYR A 61 5.55 -12.72 -2.45
N GLN A 62 4.88 -11.56 -2.31
CA GLN A 62 3.99 -11.04 -3.35
C GLN A 62 4.15 -9.53 -3.38
N VAL A 63 4.12 -8.95 -4.58
CA VAL A 63 4.05 -7.49 -4.73
C VAL A 63 3.02 -7.17 -5.81
N GLY A 64 2.28 -6.09 -5.61
CA GLY A 64 1.30 -5.62 -6.57
C GLY A 64 1.19 -4.12 -6.57
N ARG A 65 0.58 -3.60 -7.62
CA ARG A 65 0.27 -2.19 -7.77
C ARG A 65 -1.22 -2.03 -7.99
N TYR A 66 -1.80 -1.10 -7.23
CA TYR A 66 -3.24 -0.93 -7.15
C TYR A 66 -3.60 0.54 -7.32
N LEU A 67 -4.73 0.79 -7.97
CA LEU A 67 -5.35 2.12 -7.98
C LEU A 67 -6.57 2.09 -7.10
N MET A 68 -6.74 3.14 -6.29
CA MET A 68 -7.87 3.27 -5.39
C MET A 68 -8.48 4.65 -5.57
N ILE A 69 -9.81 4.70 -5.66
CA ILE A 69 -10.56 5.96 -5.73
C ILE A 69 -11.85 5.82 -4.92
N HIS A 70 -12.33 6.93 -4.39
CA HIS A 70 -13.61 6.95 -3.69
C HIS A 70 -14.49 8.10 -4.17
N ASP A 71 -15.78 7.99 -3.92
CA ASP A 71 -16.77 9.05 -4.20
C ASP A 71 -17.37 9.64 -2.91
N GLY A 72 -16.75 9.35 -1.77
CA GLY A 72 -17.23 9.77 -0.45
C GLY A 72 -18.00 8.70 0.29
N THR A 73 -18.59 7.74 -0.42
CA THR A 73 -19.38 6.66 0.18
C THR A 73 -18.93 5.27 -0.23
N THR A 74 -18.26 5.16 -1.37
CA THR A 74 -17.82 3.88 -1.92
C THR A 74 -16.36 3.98 -2.34
N VAL A 75 -15.60 2.92 -2.12
CA VAL A 75 -14.20 2.81 -2.55
C VAL A 75 -14.11 1.76 -3.64
N THR A 76 -13.42 2.11 -4.72
CA THR A 76 -13.14 1.17 -5.82
C THR A 76 -11.63 0.94 -5.89
N VAL A 77 -11.23 -0.32 -5.93
CA VAL A 77 -9.82 -0.71 -6.05
C VAL A 77 -9.66 -1.59 -7.27
N VAL A 78 -8.65 -1.29 -8.08
CA VAL A 78 -8.29 -2.09 -9.26
C VAL A 78 -6.84 -2.52 -9.12
N GLU A 79 -6.59 -3.81 -9.36
CA GLU A 79 -5.25 -4.34 -9.42
C GLU A 79 -4.69 -4.10 -10.83
N GLU A 80 -3.62 -3.33 -10.93
CA GLU A 80 -2.97 -3.10 -12.23
C GLU A 80 -2.06 -4.27 -12.59
N ALA A 81 -1.32 -4.78 -11.61
CA ALA A 81 -0.41 -5.89 -11.80
C ALA A 81 -0.05 -6.48 -10.45
N ALA A 82 0.22 -7.77 -10.41
CA ALA A 82 0.71 -8.42 -9.20
C ALA A 82 1.51 -9.65 -9.57
N VAL A 83 2.53 -9.94 -8.79
CA VAL A 83 3.39 -11.12 -8.99
C VAL A 83 3.74 -11.71 -7.63
N ALA A 84 3.82 -13.03 -7.58
CA ALA A 84 4.19 -13.76 -6.37
C ALA A 84 5.25 -14.81 -6.69
N THR A 85 6.03 -15.16 -5.69
CA THR A 85 7.08 -16.18 -5.85
C THR A 85 6.51 -17.60 -5.93
N GLY A 86 5.25 -17.76 -5.53
CA GLY A 86 4.49 -18.99 -5.62
C GLY A 86 3.05 -18.65 -5.89
N SER A 87 2.12 -19.25 -5.16
CA SER A 87 0.71 -18.88 -5.23
C SER A 87 0.51 -17.48 -4.67
N MET A 88 -0.54 -16.79 -5.15
CA MET A 88 -0.89 -15.47 -4.62
C MET A 88 -1.23 -15.58 -3.14
N LEU A 89 -0.69 -14.68 -2.34
CA LEU A 89 -0.79 -14.72 -0.89
C LEU A 89 -2.04 -14.02 -0.36
N GLY A 90 -2.53 -13.02 -1.08
CA GLY A 90 -3.70 -12.28 -0.64
C GLY A 90 -4.27 -11.40 -1.74
N SER A 91 -5.45 -10.88 -1.49
CA SER A 91 -6.15 -9.96 -2.41
C SER A 91 -6.45 -8.65 -1.69
N LEU A 92 -6.61 -7.59 -2.47
CA LEU A 92 -6.85 -6.25 -1.93
C LEU A 92 -8.26 -5.80 -2.28
N SER A 93 -8.88 -5.07 -1.35
CA SER A 93 -10.20 -4.49 -1.54
C SER A 93 -10.24 -3.14 -0.84
N GLY A 94 -11.30 -2.37 -1.06
CA GLY A 94 -11.45 -1.06 -0.45
C GLY A 94 -12.80 -0.88 0.23
N ASP A 95 -12.82 -0.02 1.24
CA ASP A 95 -14.00 0.22 2.04
C ASP A 95 -13.89 1.59 2.71
N ILE A 96 -15.03 2.21 2.99
CA ILE A 96 -15.04 3.42 3.82
C ILE A 96 -15.07 2.99 5.27
N ASN A 97 -14.10 3.48 6.04
CA ASN A 97 -14.02 3.24 7.47
C ASN A 97 -13.91 4.59 8.17
N ASN A 98 -15.00 5.00 8.81
CA ASN A 98 -15.14 6.33 9.40
C ASN A 98 -14.94 7.40 8.32
N SER A 99 -13.93 8.23 8.44
CA SER A 99 -13.65 9.29 7.47
C SER A 99 -12.50 8.95 6.53
N ASN A 100 -12.20 7.66 6.36
CA ASN A 100 -11.09 7.20 5.53
C ASN A 100 -11.55 6.24 4.45
N ALA A 101 -10.95 6.35 3.29
CA ALA A 101 -10.99 5.31 2.26
C ALA A 101 -9.86 4.34 2.59
N GLU A 102 -10.20 3.13 2.96
CA GLU A 102 -9.26 2.16 3.51
C GLU A 102 -8.99 1.04 2.52
N LEU A 103 -7.71 0.74 2.31
CA LEU A 103 -7.28 -0.44 1.57
C LEU A 103 -7.16 -1.60 2.55
N LYS A 104 -7.75 -2.74 2.20
CA LYS A 104 -7.73 -3.94 3.04
C LYS A 104 -7.13 -5.11 2.30
N VAL A 105 -6.38 -5.93 3.02
CA VAL A 105 -5.87 -7.19 2.51
C VAL A 105 -6.68 -8.34 3.10
N THR A 106 -6.99 -9.33 2.26
CA THR A 106 -7.57 -10.60 2.68
C THR A 106 -6.57 -11.69 2.32
N MET A 107 -5.97 -12.31 3.33
CA MET A 107 -4.96 -13.35 3.10
C MET A 107 -5.63 -14.66 2.67
N ALA A 108 -4.96 -15.38 1.77
CA ALA A 108 -5.46 -16.67 1.29
C ALA A 108 -5.30 -17.77 2.34
N SER A 109 -4.33 -17.62 3.23
CA SER A 109 -4.10 -18.60 4.29
C SER A 109 -3.73 -17.92 5.60
N SER A 110 -3.96 -18.60 6.71
CA SER A 110 -3.57 -18.11 8.01
C SER A 110 -2.05 -18.21 8.19
N GLY A 111 -1.55 -17.52 9.19
CA GLY A 111 -0.13 -17.42 9.46
C GLY A 111 0.30 -15.96 9.41
N ILE A 112 1.30 -15.61 10.19
CA ILE A 112 1.72 -14.23 10.30
C ILE A 112 2.31 -13.76 8.98
N ALA A 113 1.84 -12.60 8.51
CA ALA A 113 2.35 -11.94 7.32
C ALA A 113 2.66 -10.49 7.67
N THR A 114 3.66 -9.93 6.98
CA THR A 114 3.91 -8.49 7.01
C THR A 114 3.47 -7.91 5.68
N VAL A 115 2.59 -6.93 5.74
CA VAL A 115 2.10 -6.23 4.55
C VAL A 115 2.67 -4.82 4.59
N THR A 116 3.46 -4.49 3.57
CA THR A 116 4.09 -3.18 3.44
C THR A 116 3.44 -2.43 2.30
N THR A 117 3.00 -1.21 2.57
CA THR A 117 2.36 -0.37 1.56
C THR A 117 3.13 0.94 1.39
N ILE A 118 3.16 1.41 0.14
CA ILE A 118 3.61 2.76 -0.21
C ILE A 118 2.45 3.42 -0.94
N ILE A 119 1.95 4.52 -0.38
CA ILE A 119 0.75 5.20 -0.87
C ILE A 119 1.13 6.53 -1.48
N ASP A 120 0.74 6.71 -2.76
CA ASP A 120 0.96 7.93 -3.52
C ASP A 120 -0.42 8.52 -3.82
N LYS A 121 -0.80 9.59 -3.13
CA LYS A 121 -2.19 10.07 -3.09
C LYS A 121 -2.36 11.41 -3.77
N ILE A 122 -3.57 11.61 -4.30
CA ILE A 122 -3.94 12.84 -5.01
C ILE A 122 -5.00 13.56 -4.21
N THR A 123 -4.79 14.86 -4.00
CA THR A 123 -5.70 15.75 -3.28
C THR A 123 -7.01 15.95 -4.07
N ILE A 124 -8.07 16.19 -3.33
CA ILE A 124 -9.37 16.56 -3.92
C ILE A 124 -9.24 17.86 -4.73
#